data_0f4911d45b457ee1750da21cf82c7a00
#
_entry.id   0f4911d45b457ee1750da21cf82c7a00
#
_cell.length_a   1.000
_cell.length_b   1.000
_cell.length_c   1.000
_cell.angle_alpha   90.00
_cell.angle_beta   90.00
_cell.angle_gamma   90.00
#
_symmetry.space_group_name_H-M   'P 1'
#
loop_
_entity.id
_entity.type
_entity.pdbx_description
1 polymer ?
#
loop_
_entity_poly.entity_id
_entity_poly.type
_entity_poly.pdbx_seq_one_letter_code
_entity_poly.pdbx_strand_id
1 'polypeptide(L)'
;MIPISEAYRTKMFDQVQTHALIGTIDGIEFTDADVIGVSYTNRCSDKKVALGSVNIGVLKLTFLKDLLNRGDYYGKVIELSDSLLVGYDEEEDPIWEAVPIGVFYVGEATWTAEGMVDVTAYDCLSKMDIPLAMAQTSGYLYNFCMTIAQHTGTTFGMTQEECEALVNGDALISPYEDNDMTTYRDMVSKLATIVGGFARATRDGKWEIKPFNDTPVLSIGNTRRFSGAKYSDFQTRFDGLSYEDVMTTGETFYIGDPDGFVMEIGNNPFLQYGSPGVVKARVTAIFEQVKKMKYTPFDVSMLPAFCALDLGDVISFTNDYTGNISTGCIMSLTWTYNKSFKVQCYGSNPNLRSGQSKSDHQSKGAASANKDGRISTYVGMNIQQFNIDTIKQEILRTMFTTSSQQAVLTLTEVKFNLTEPGEVEVYYYLNGEELEYIPKETYSEAGTHTLSLMYPLEGLEKDRKYRFVVKMRTSTGLVIEPLSARTYVQGTGFDLTGQFDGYIEVEDEIFLIGFGYLETFTASETVVINDDIEAHSETASDNINFYSIAAMSLGGVSDSVTILLQGELPILCEDEEYLLTEDDQRLLTE
;
A
#
# COMPACT_ATOMS: atom_id res chain seq x y z
N MET A 1 6.28 -7.38 24.58
CA MET A 1 7.00 -7.39 25.89
C MET A 1 8.23 -8.27 25.74
N ILE A 2 9.37 -7.83 26.23
CA ILE A 2 10.60 -8.61 26.26
C ILE A 2 10.38 -9.87 27.13
N PRO A 3 10.89 -11.04 26.74
CA PRO A 3 10.82 -12.23 27.56
C PRO A 3 11.55 -12.01 28.89
N ILE A 4 10.89 -12.30 30.01
CA ILE A 4 11.40 -12.16 31.37
C ILE A 4 10.98 -13.38 32.18
N SER A 5 11.77 -13.70 33.23
CA SER A 5 11.45 -14.76 34.17
C SER A 5 10.23 -14.43 35.03
N GLU A 6 9.67 -15.46 35.68
CA GLU A 6 8.58 -15.25 36.65
C GLU A 6 9.08 -14.49 37.90
N ALA A 7 10.34 -14.67 38.26
CA ALA A 7 10.98 -13.91 39.34
C ALA A 7 11.04 -12.41 39.00
N TYR A 8 11.49 -12.07 37.80
CA TYR A 8 11.46 -10.68 37.31
C TYR A 8 10.04 -10.12 37.27
N ARG A 9 9.10 -10.90 36.72
CA ARG A 9 7.67 -10.50 36.60
C ARG A 9 7.08 -10.20 37.99
N THR A 10 7.40 -10.98 38.99
CA THR A 10 6.97 -10.74 40.36
C THR A 10 7.61 -9.48 40.94
N LYS A 11 8.93 -9.36 40.79
CA LYS A 11 9.72 -8.26 41.34
C LYS A 11 9.42 -6.91 40.69
N MET A 12 9.07 -6.93 39.43
CA MET A 12 8.67 -5.75 38.65
C MET A 12 7.49 -4.99 39.30
N PHE A 13 6.64 -5.68 40.05
CA PHE A 13 5.51 -5.09 40.76
C PHE A 13 5.85 -4.64 42.20
N ASP A 14 7.05 -4.90 42.70
CA ASP A 14 7.45 -4.43 44.02
C ASP A 14 7.71 -2.92 44.04
N GLN A 15 7.35 -2.27 45.17
CA GLN A 15 7.56 -0.84 45.32
C GLN A 15 9.03 -0.45 45.47
N VAL A 16 9.83 -1.35 46.02
CA VAL A 16 11.28 -1.20 46.20
C VAL A 16 11.98 -2.08 45.17
N GLN A 17 12.70 -1.45 44.28
CA GLN A 17 13.47 -2.11 43.24
C GLN A 17 14.94 -1.69 43.36
N THR A 18 15.85 -2.65 43.19
CA THR A 18 17.28 -2.38 43.10
C THR A 18 17.74 -2.68 41.69
N HIS A 19 18.32 -1.69 41.05
CA HIS A 19 18.77 -1.73 39.67
C HIS A 19 20.27 -1.57 39.57
N ALA A 20 20.89 -2.23 38.60
CA ALA A 20 22.26 -2.01 38.15
C ALA A 20 22.27 -1.77 36.64
N LEU A 21 23.01 -0.75 36.21
CA LEU A 21 23.20 -0.45 34.79
C LEU A 21 24.44 -1.18 34.29
N ILE A 22 24.29 -1.88 33.17
CA ILE A 22 25.39 -2.56 32.48
C ILE A 22 25.40 -2.11 31.04
N GLY A 23 26.54 -1.63 30.56
CA GLY A 23 26.68 -1.26 29.18
C GLY A 23 28.08 -1.45 28.65
N THR A 24 28.19 -1.39 27.33
CA THR A 24 29.47 -1.31 26.63
C THR A 24 29.44 -0.13 25.64
N ILE A 25 30.59 0.49 25.45
CA ILE A 25 30.81 1.43 24.35
C ILE A 25 32.05 0.99 23.58
N ASP A 26 31.86 0.60 22.30
CA ASP A 26 32.92 0.04 21.46
C ASP A 26 33.67 -1.12 22.13
N GLY A 27 32.94 -1.95 22.88
CA GLY A 27 33.46 -3.08 23.67
C GLY A 27 34.09 -2.72 25.03
N ILE A 28 34.16 -1.45 25.42
CA ILE A 28 34.61 -1.01 26.73
C ILE A 28 33.40 -1.03 27.68
N GLU A 29 33.48 -1.84 28.73
CA GLU A 29 32.43 -1.95 29.73
C GLU A 29 32.31 -0.69 30.59
N PHE A 30 31.07 -0.33 30.92
CA PHE A 30 30.73 0.72 31.89
C PHE A 30 29.51 0.31 32.73
N THR A 31 29.39 0.91 33.90
CA THR A 31 28.30 0.68 34.84
C THR A 31 27.63 1.98 35.24
N ASP A 32 26.64 1.91 36.12
CA ASP A 32 26.03 3.08 36.75
C ASP A 32 26.98 3.98 37.52
N ALA A 33 28.16 3.44 37.95
CA ALA A 33 29.22 4.25 38.57
C ALA A 33 29.97 5.15 37.59
N ASP A 34 29.90 4.87 36.28
CA ASP A 34 30.61 5.61 35.22
C ASP A 34 29.74 6.65 34.51
N VAL A 35 28.42 6.64 34.73
CA VAL A 35 27.45 7.46 33.97
C VAL A 35 26.42 8.16 34.86
N ILE A 36 25.88 9.26 34.36
CA ILE A 36 24.74 9.95 34.95
C ILE A 36 23.72 10.32 33.85
N GLY A 37 22.50 10.62 34.26
CA GLY A 37 21.47 11.16 33.37
C GLY A 37 21.02 10.24 32.25
N VAL A 38 21.12 8.92 32.44
CA VAL A 38 20.77 7.92 31.42
C VAL A 38 19.28 7.91 31.14
N SER A 39 18.91 8.15 29.89
CA SER A 39 17.52 8.10 29.44
C SER A 39 17.41 7.62 28.00
N TYR A 40 16.40 6.80 27.74
CA TYR A 40 16.03 6.32 26.41
C TYR A 40 14.60 6.74 26.08
N THR A 41 14.41 7.32 24.92
CA THR A 41 13.08 7.73 24.43
C THR A 41 12.85 7.15 23.05
N ASN A 42 11.70 6.51 22.85
CA ASN A 42 11.27 6.02 21.55
C ASN A 42 9.76 6.20 21.38
N ARG A 43 9.29 6.22 20.11
CA ARG A 43 7.88 6.39 19.79
C ARG A 43 7.54 5.76 18.43
N CYS A 44 6.33 5.30 18.26
CA CYS A 44 5.80 4.85 16.97
C CYS A 44 4.71 5.79 16.43
N SER A 45 4.49 6.94 17.08
CA SER A 45 3.50 7.92 16.63
C SER A 45 3.77 9.29 17.22
N ASP A 46 3.40 10.35 16.49
CA ASP A 46 3.45 11.75 16.91
C ASP A 46 2.04 12.26 17.25
N LYS A 47 1.61 12.11 18.49
CA LYS A 47 0.35 12.65 19.05
C LYS A 47 -0.95 12.08 18.48
N LYS A 48 -0.93 11.25 17.43
CA LYS A 48 -2.11 10.58 16.88
C LYS A 48 -1.74 9.16 16.45
N VAL A 49 -2.71 8.27 16.35
CA VAL A 49 -2.50 6.97 15.74
C VAL A 49 -2.25 7.16 14.25
N ALA A 50 -1.15 6.64 13.75
CA ALA A 50 -0.80 6.69 12.33
C ALA A 50 -0.10 5.39 11.93
N LEU A 51 -0.33 4.95 10.70
CA LEU A 51 0.38 3.82 10.11
C LEU A 51 1.69 4.29 9.46
N GLY A 52 2.61 3.37 9.30
CA GLY A 52 3.85 3.60 8.55
C GLY A 52 4.88 4.45 9.27
N SER A 53 4.75 4.70 10.58
CA SER A 53 5.76 5.51 11.27
C SER A 53 7.08 4.75 11.41
N VAL A 54 8.18 5.48 11.20
CA VAL A 54 9.57 5.01 11.36
C VAL A 54 10.31 6.06 12.17
N ASN A 55 10.21 5.94 13.50
CA ASN A 55 10.84 6.91 14.41
C ASN A 55 12.12 6.34 14.99
N ILE A 56 13.11 7.18 15.09
CA ILE A 56 14.44 6.85 15.63
C ILE A 56 14.40 6.95 17.15
N GLY A 57 14.79 5.89 17.83
CA GLY A 57 14.98 5.91 19.27
C GLY A 57 16.25 6.67 19.66
N VAL A 58 16.18 7.43 20.75
CA VAL A 58 17.26 8.32 21.20
C VAL A 58 17.67 7.94 22.60
N LEU A 59 18.95 7.58 22.76
CA LEU A 59 19.62 7.38 24.03
C LEU A 59 20.41 8.66 24.36
N LYS A 60 20.27 9.16 25.58
CA LYS A 60 21.09 10.24 26.14
C LYS A 60 21.71 9.75 27.45
N LEU A 61 22.99 10.00 27.61
CA LEU A 61 23.74 9.73 28.83
C LEU A 61 24.96 10.64 28.92
N THR A 62 25.48 10.83 30.14
CA THR A 62 26.71 11.57 30.39
C THR A 62 27.71 10.63 31.06
N PHE A 63 28.85 10.39 30.45
CA PHE A 63 29.99 9.71 31.08
C PHE A 63 30.70 10.65 32.04
N LEU A 64 31.01 10.20 33.26
CA LEU A 64 31.72 10.97 34.27
C LEU A 64 33.20 11.20 33.93
N LYS A 65 33.72 10.41 32.98
CA LYS A 65 35.10 10.55 32.47
C LYS A 65 35.09 10.17 30.98
N ASP A 66 36.08 10.65 30.25
CA ASP A 66 36.28 10.27 28.85
C ASP A 66 36.75 8.79 28.81
N LEU A 67 35.87 7.88 28.36
CA LEU A 67 36.16 6.44 28.23
C LEU A 67 36.90 6.14 26.94
N LEU A 68 36.72 6.98 25.93
CA LEU A 68 37.38 6.92 24.62
C LEU A 68 38.29 8.14 24.48
N ASN A 69 39.04 8.22 23.44
CA ASN A 69 39.81 9.42 23.14
C ASN A 69 38.90 10.51 22.55
N ARG A 70 39.25 11.76 22.79
CA ARG A 70 38.52 12.92 22.27
C ARG A 70 38.45 12.87 20.73
N GLY A 71 37.20 12.81 20.19
CA GLY A 71 36.94 12.67 18.75
C GLY A 71 36.60 11.25 18.30
N ASP A 72 36.77 10.23 19.12
CA ASP A 72 36.56 8.84 18.74
C ASP A 72 35.14 8.31 19.02
N TYR A 73 34.23 9.13 19.52
CA TYR A 73 32.87 8.71 19.89
C TYR A 73 31.93 8.53 18.70
N TYR A 74 32.03 9.31 17.64
CA TYR A 74 31.11 9.26 16.54
C TYR A 74 31.05 7.86 15.88
N GLY A 75 29.85 7.36 15.69
CA GLY A 75 29.58 6.05 15.08
C GLY A 75 29.88 4.83 15.99
N LYS A 76 30.39 5.05 17.20
CA LYS A 76 30.63 3.95 18.15
C LYS A 76 29.34 3.35 18.63
N VAL A 77 29.37 2.03 18.92
CA VAL A 77 28.20 1.27 19.33
C VAL A 77 28.10 1.26 20.85
N ILE A 78 26.92 1.60 21.36
CA ILE A 78 26.56 1.45 22.77
C ILE A 78 25.53 0.33 22.88
N GLU A 79 25.85 -0.69 23.67
CA GLU A 79 24.90 -1.71 24.11
C GLU A 79 24.55 -1.41 25.58
N LEU A 80 23.26 -1.42 25.92
CA LEU A 80 22.79 -1.00 27.23
C LEU A 80 21.73 -1.94 27.75
N SER A 81 21.86 -2.35 29.03
CA SER A 81 20.90 -3.18 29.76
C SER A 81 20.63 -2.62 31.16
N ASP A 82 19.40 -2.79 31.60
CA ASP A 82 19.00 -2.57 32.99
C ASP A 82 18.83 -3.90 33.71
N SER A 83 19.56 -4.11 34.77
CA SER A 83 19.52 -5.32 35.57
C SER A 83 18.74 -5.09 36.86
N LEU A 84 17.72 -5.93 37.09
CA LEU A 84 16.90 -5.92 38.29
C LEU A 84 17.37 -7.03 39.25
N LEU A 85 17.54 -6.71 40.53
CA LEU A 85 17.75 -7.71 41.57
C LEU A 85 16.44 -8.47 41.80
N VAL A 86 16.40 -9.73 41.33
CA VAL A 86 15.18 -10.56 41.38
C VAL A 86 15.12 -11.47 42.60
N GLY A 87 16.24 -11.72 43.29
CA GLY A 87 16.31 -12.56 44.47
C GLY A 87 17.73 -12.78 44.95
N TYR A 88 17.88 -13.78 45.83
CA TYR A 88 19.16 -14.28 46.34
C TYR A 88 19.17 -15.80 46.21
N ASP A 89 20.32 -16.37 45.99
CA ASP A 89 20.50 -17.83 45.96
C ASP A 89 20.63 -18.44 47.37
N GLU A 90 20.95 -19.73 47.45
CA GLU A 90 21.10 -20.46 48.72
C GLU A 90 22.34 -20.01 49.54
N GLU A 91 23.30 -19.33 48.88
CA GLU A 91 24.52 -18.80 49.47
C GLU A 91 24.39 -17.30 49.83
N GLU A 92 23.17 -16.75 49.69
CA GLU A 92 22.82 -15.33 49.87
C GLU A 92 23.46 -14.41 48.81
N ASP A 93 23.94 -14.95 47.68
CA ASP A 93 24.44 -14.16 46.58
C ASP A 93 23.29 -13.55 45.74
N PRO A 94 23.42 -12.28 45.28
CA PRO A 94 22.34 -11.60 44.57
C PRO A 94 22.13 -12.15 43.16
N ILE A 95 20.90 -12.51 42.86
CA ILE A 95 20.49 -12.95 41.52
C ILE A 95 19.97 -11.74 40.75
N TRP A 96 20.68 -11.40 39.68
CA TRP A 96 20.33 -10.29 38.78
C TRP A 96 19.79 -10.81 37.47
N GLU A 97 18.74 -10.17 36.96
CA GLU A 97 18.22 -10.42 35.61
C GLU A 97 18.26 -9.15 34.80
N ALA A 98 18.98 -9.21 33.67
CA ALA A 98 19.17 -8.07 32.76
C ALA A 98 18.10 -8.02 31.67
N VAL A 99 17.53 -6.85 31.48
CA VAL A 99 16.64 -6.52 30.35
C VAL A 99 17.38 -5.56 29.42
N PRO A 100 17.58 -5.92 28.15
CA PRO A 100 18.25 -5.03 27.22
C PRO A 100 17.39 -3.78 26.96
N ILE A 101 18.01 -2.61 27.03
CA ILE A 101 17.41 -1.32 26.65
C ILE A 101 17.57 -1.11 25.17
N GLY A 102 18.72 -1.48 24.58
CA GLY A 102 18.93 -1.42 23.14
C GLY A 102 20.38 -1.35 22.73
N VAL A 103 20.58 -1.30 21.42
CA VAL A 103 21.84 -1.07 20.73
C VAL A 103 21.76 0.26 20.00
N PHE A 104 22.71 1.15 20.26
CA PHE A 104 22.69 2.52 19.78
C PHE A 104 24.01 2.90 19.13
N TYR A 105 23.95 3.82 18.19
CA TYR A 105 25.10 4.38 17.46
C TYR A 105 25.29 5.84 17.88
N VAL A 106 26.46 6.19 18.38
CA VAL A 106 26.74 7.56 18.83
C VAL A 106 26.69 8.52 17.64
N GLY A 107 25.80 9.50 17.72
CA GLY A 107 25.67 10.56 16.72
C GLY A 107 26.38 11.84 17.13
N GLU A 108 26.42 12.12 18.44
CA GLU A 108 27.00 13.35 18.97
C GLU A 108 27.63 13.10 20.35
N ALA A 109 28.79 13.67 20.56
CA ALA A 109 29.44 13.71 21.87
C ALA A 109 29.99 15.10 22.16
N THR A 110 29.76 15.64 23.38
CA THR A 110 30.19 16.95 23.81
C THR A 110 30.92 16.85 25.11
N TRP A 111 32.13 17.41 25.20
CA TRP A 111 32.93 17.45 26.42
C TRP A 111 32.59 18.69 27.27
N THR A 112 32.30 18.47 28.54
CA THR A 112 32.12 19.54 29.50
C THR A 112 33.47 20.05 30.02
N ALA A 113 33.47 21.19 30.71
CA ALA A 113 34.68 21.76 31.31
C ALA A 113 35.25 20.87 32.43
N GLU A 114 34.41 20.06 33.08
CA GLU A 114 34.80 19.15 34.15
C GLU A 114 35.37 17.83 33.61
N GLY A 115 35.42 17.65 32.29
CA GLY A 115 35.94 16.43 31.65
C GLY A 115 34.91 15.30 31.51
N MET A 116 33.64 15.57 31.78
CA MET A 116 32.54 14.66 31.48
C MET A 116 32.23 14.71 29.98
N VAL A 117 31.56 13.64 29.49
CA VAL A 117 31.17 13.54 28.07
C VAL A 117 29.68 13.30 27.97
N ASP A 118 28.94 14.28 27.44
CA ASP A 118 27.54 14.14 27.08
C ASP A 118 27.43 13.44 25.75
N VAL A 119 26.67 12.34 25.70
CA VAL A 119 26.49 11.53 24.49
C VAL A 119 25.02 11.43 24.13
N THR A 120 24.76 11.68 22.85
CA THR A 120 23.47 11.36 22.21
C THR A 120 23.70 10.28 21.16
N ALA A 121 23.00 9.17 21.31
CA ALA A 121 23.08 8.03 20.40
C ALA A 121 21.70 7.61 19.90
N TYR A 122 21.67 6.99 18.74
CA TYR A 122 20.47 6.67 17.98
C TYR A 122 20.42 5.17 17.68
N ASP A 123 19.23 4.61 17.59
CA ASP A 123 19.04 3.23 17.16
C ASP A 123 19.37 3.01 15.65
N CYS A 124 19.30 1.77 15.20
CA CYS A 124 19.66 1.38 13.82
C CYS A 124 18.82 2.04 12.73
N LEU A 125 17.60 2.54 13.05
CA LEU A 125 16.74 3.23 12.08
C LEU A 125 17.36 4.55 11.59
N SER A 126 18.27 5.14 12.36
CA SER A 126 19.00 6.34 11.96
C SER A 126 19.85 6.14 10.68
N LYS A 127 20.26 4.91 10.38
CA LYS A 127 21.02 4.57 9.18
C LYS A 127 20.17 4.54 7.90
N MET A 128 18.84 4.62 8.03
CA MET A 128 17.91 4.57 6.90
C MET A 128 17.70 5.93 6.22
N ASP A 129 18.21 7.02 6.80
CA ASP A 129 18.14 8.39 6.24
C ASP A 129 19.20 8.63 5.15
N ILE A 130 19.37 7.66 4.28
CA ILE A 130 20.25 7.76 3.11
C ILE A 130 19.40 7.74 1.83
N PRO A 131 19.89 8.37 0.75
CA PRO A 131 19.16 8.41 -0.52
C PRO A 131 18.82 7.01 -1.04
N LEU A 132 17.64 6.88 -1.60
CA LEU A 132 17.16 5.64 -2.20
C LEU A 132 17.94 5.35 -3.48
N ALA A 133 18.61 4.19 -3.55
CA ALA A 133 19.40 3.74 -4.69
C ALA A 133 18.98 2.35 -5.18
N MET A 134 17.76 1.92 -4.85
CA MET A 134 17.25 0.60 -5.24
C MET A 134 16.76 0.59 -6.68
N ALA A 135 17.15 -0.47 -7.41
CA ALA A 135 16.61 -0.82 -8.72
C ALA A 135 15.51 -1.90 -8.65
N GLN A 136 15.07 -2.30 -7.47
CA GLN A 136 14.06 -3.34 -7.32
C GLN A 136 12.69 -2.81 -7.73
N THR A 137 12.10 -3.42 -8.74
CA THR A 137 10.82 -3.00 -9.33
C THR A 137 9.62 -3.76 -8.77
N SER A 138 9.81 -5.03 -8.34
CA SER A 138 8.75 -5.86 -7.76
C SER A 138 9.31 -6.89 -6.79
N GLY A 139 8.48 -7.37 -5.86
CA GLY A 139 8.87 -8.40 -4.89
C GLY A 139 7.88 -8.52 -3.75
N TYR A 140 8.19 -9.38 -2.80
CA TYR A 140 7.43 -9.56 -1.56
C TYR A 140 7.99 -8.66 -0.45
N LEU A 141 7.21 -8.42 0.58
CA LEU A 141 7.60 -7.60 1.74
C LEU A 141 8.99 -7.97 2.28
N TYR A 142 9.23 -9.27 2.51
CA TYR A 142 10.52 -9.77 3.02
C TYR A 142 11.70 -9.39 2.12
N ASN A 143 11.55 -9.54 0.79
CA ASN A 143 12.61 -9.22 -0.17
C ASN A 143 12.98 -7.73 -0.12
N PHE A 144 11.98 -6.84 -0.07
CA PHE A 144 12.23 -5.40 0.08
C PHE A 144 12.94 -5.08 1.39
N CYS A 145 12.49 -5.65 2.52
CA CYS A 145 13.12 -5.44 3.82
C CYS A 145 14.57 -5.93 3.87
N MET A 146 14.86 -7.09 3.27
CA MET A 146 16.23 -7.62 3.19
C MET A 146 17.13 -6.75 2.30
N THR A 147 16.61 -6.27 1.18
CA THR A 147 17.35 -5.36 0.30
C THR A 147 17.63 -4.02 0.99
N ILE A 148 16.65 -3.46 1.71
CA ILE A 148 16.85 -2.25 2.52
C ILE A 148 17.93 -2.48 3.58
N ALA A 149 17.87 -3.59 4.32
CA ALA A 149 18.86 -3.93 5.33
C ALA A 149 20.28 -4.00 4.76
N GLN A 150 20.42 -4.61 3.58
CA GLN A 150 21.72 -4.69 2.88
C GLN A 150 22.26 -3.31 2.50
N HIS A 151 21.44 -2.44 1.91
CA HIS A 151 21.86 -1.12 1.47
C HIS A 151 22.15 -0.15 2.61
N THR A 152 21.43 -0.26 3.72
CA THR A 152 21.61 0.60 4.89
C THR A 152 22.64 0.09 5.89
N GLY A 153 23.17 -1.13 5.68
CA GLY A 153 24.08 -1.78 6.63
C GLY A 153 23.40 -2.07 7.97
N THR A 154 22.09 -2.32 7.96
CA THR A 154 21.30 -2.74 9.14
C THR A 154 20.96 -4.22 9.07
N THR A 155 20.33 -4.75 10.09
CA THR A 155 19.85 -6.13 10.10
C THR A 155 18.34 -6.14 10.27
N PHE A 156 17.64 -6.81 9.35
CA PHE A 156 16.21 -7.07 9.47
C PHE A 156 15.99 -8.25 10.43
N GLY A 157 15.10 -8.11 11.38
CA GLY A 157 14.94 -9.03 12.49
C GLY A 157 13.87 -10.10 12.31
N MET A 158 13.07 -10.03 11.24
CA MET A 158 11.99 -11.00 10.98
C MET A 158 12.41 -12.04 9.95
N THR A 159 11.88 -13.24 10.09
CA THR A 159 11.99 -14.31 9.10
C THR A 159 11.00 -14.08 7.96
N GLN A 160 11.19 -14.80 6.85
CA GLN A 160 10.26 -14.75 5.71
C GLN A 160 8.86 -15.21 6.14
N GLU A 161 8.74 -16.28 6.92
CA GLU A 161 7.47 -16.82 7.41
C GLU A 161 6.73 -15.82 8.30
N GLU A 162 7.45 -15.09 9.16
CA GLU A 162 6.87 -14.04 9.98
C GLU A 162 6.37 -12.87 9.14
N CYS A 163 7.07 -12.50 8.07
CA CYS A 163 6.64 -11.47 7.13
C CYS A 163 5.39 -11.90 6.35
N GLU A 164 5.37 -13.12 5.81
CA GLU A 164 4.23 -13.66 5.06
C GLU A 164 2.96 -13.79 5.92
N ALA A 165 3.11 -13.97 7.23
CA ALA A 165 2.00 -14.00 8.18
C ALA A 165 1.38 -12.62 8.46
N LEU A 166 2.05 -11.53 8.06
CA LEU A 166 1.52 -10.18 8.21
C LEU A 166 0.45 -9.89 7.14
N VAL A 167 -0.40 -8.90 7.43
CA VAL A 167 -1.36 -8.38 6.44
C VAL A 167 -0.60 -7.93 5.18
N ASN A 168 -1.00 -8.41 4.01
CA ASN A 168 -0.34 -8.18 2.74
C ASN A 168 1.15 -8.60 2.67
N GLY A 169 1.62 -9.42 3.60
CA GLY A 169 3.02 -9.85 3.67
C GLY A 169 3.42 -10.80 2.55
N ASP A 170 2.49 -11.59 2.07
CA ASP A 170 2.58 -12.54 0.95
C ASP A 170 2.17 -11.95 -0.39
N ALA A 171 1.77 -10.66 -0.43
CA ALA A 171 1.38 -9.99 -1.65
C ALA A 171 2.60 -9.59 -2.49
N LEU A 172 2.54 -9.84 -3.79
CA LEU A 172 3.49 -9.26 -4.74
C LEU A 172 3.22 -7.76 -4.86
N ILE A 173 4.20 -6.94 -4.53
CA ILE A 173 4.11 -5.48 -4.53
C ILE A 173 5.17 -4.86 -5.43
N SER A 174 4.86 -3.71 -6.01
CA SER A 174 5.79 -2.95 -6.85
C SER A 174 5.50 -1.46 -6.68
N PRO A 175 6.48 -0.62 -6.36
CA PRO A 175 6.28 0.81 -6.37
C PRO A 175 6.27 1.32 -7.81
N TYR A 176 5.44 2.30 -8.13
CA TYR A 176 5.51 2.99 -9.41
C TYR A 176 6.70 3.96 -9.45
N GLU A 177 7.19 4.30 -10.66
CA GLU A 177 8.47 5.00 -10.85
C GLU A 177 8.48 6.43 -10.30
N ASP A 178 7.45 7.22 -10.58
CA ASP A 178 7.36 8.63 -10.15
C ASP A 178 6.74 8.77 -8.75
N ASN A 179 7.28 8.06 -7.77
CA ASN A 179 6.81 8.13 -6.40
C ASN A 179 7.60 9.15 -5.56
N ASP A 180 7.08 9.46 -4.37
CA ASP A 180 7.61 10.46 -3.45
C ASP A 180 8.68 9.94 -2.47
N MET A 181 9.10 8.69 -2.61
CA MET A 181 10.12 8.10 -1.73
C MET A 181 11.51 8.59 -2.11
N THR A 182 12.19 9.22 -1.18
CA THR A 182 13.55 9.77 -1.38
C THR A 182 14.62 9.02 -0.58
N THR A 183 14.23 8.39 0.51
CA THR A 183 15.11 7.65 1.42
C THR A 183 14.62 6.23 1.65
N TYR A 184 15.52 5.37 2.16
CA TYR A 184 15.10 4.03 2.60
C TYR A 184 14.12 4.09 3.78
N ARG A 185 14.17 5.15 4.62
CA ARG A 185 13.20 5.34 5.69
C ARG A 185 11.79 5.61 5.14
N ASP A 186 11.67 6.38 4.06
CA ASP A 186 10.40 6.58 3.37
C ASP A 186 9.85 5.24 2.85
N MET A 187 10.71 4.44 2.24
CA MET A 187 10.32 3.11 1.75
C MET A 187 9.82 2.20 2.88
N VAL A 188 10.55 2.12 4.01
CA VAL A 188 10.11 1.36 5.20
C VAL A 188 8.78 1.88 5.72
N SER A 189 8.56 3.20 5.71
CA SER A 189 7.29 3.83 6.10
C SER A 189 6.13 3.35 5.23
N LYS A 190 6.29 3.33 3.92
CA LYS A 190 5.27 2.84 2.98
C LYS A 190 5.02 1.33 3.16
N LEU A 191 6.08 0.51 3.34
CA LEU A 191 5.97 -0.92 3.62
C LEU A 191 5.26 -1.20 4.96
N ALA A 192 5.58 -0.46 6.01
CA ALA A 192 4.90 -0.61 7.30
C ALA A 192 3.41 -0.21 7.23
N THR A 193 3.06 0.74 6.34
CA THR A 193 1.66 1.12 6.10
C THR A 193 0.86 -0.01 5.49
N ILE A 194 1.40 -0.75 4.51
CA ILE A 194 0.67 -1.86 3.86
C ILE A 194 0.38 -3.03 4.82
N VAL A 195 1.15 -3.15 5.88
CA VAL A 195 0.97 -4.14 6.96
C VAL A 195 -0.03 -3.68 8.02
N GLY A 196 -0.39 -2.40 8.02
CA GLY A 196 -1.22 -1.82 9.08
C GLY A 196 -0.46 -1.62 10.39
N GLY A 197 0.83 -1.26 10.31
CA GLY A 197 1.72 -1.16 11.45
C GLY A 197 2.73 0.00 11.37
N PHE A 198 3.86 -0.20 12.04
CA PHE A 198 4.97 0.74 12.11
C PHE A 198 6.31 -0.04 12.14
N ALA A 199 7.41 0.63 11.81
CA ALA A 199 8.73 0.05 11.98
C ALA A 199 9.38 0.52 13.29
N ARG A 200 10.15 -0.38 13.93
CA ARG A 200 10.89 -0.09 15.14
C ARG A 200 12.23 -0.83 15.16
N ALA A 201 13.17 -0.30 15.92
CA ALA A 201 14.36 -1.04 16.32
C ALA A 201 14.01 -2.05 17.42
N THR A 202 14.54 -3.25 17.32
CA THR A 202 14.49 -4.27 18.37
C THR A 202 15.61 -4.06 19.37
N ARG A 203 15.48 -4.64 20.56
CA ARG A 203 16.46 -4.43 21.64
C ARG A 203 17.84 -5.05 21.35
N ASP A 204 17.93 -5.98 20.39
CA ASP A 204 19.18 -6.60 19.91
C ASP A 204 19.80 -5.89 18.71
N GLY A 205 19.33 -4.66 18.40
CA GLY A 205 19.92 -3.81 17.36
C GLY A 205 19.50 -4.11 15.93
N LYS A 206 18.51 -4.98 15.74
CA LYS A 206 17.86 -5.21 14.45
C LYS A 206 16.66 -4.28 14.30
N TRP A 207 15.93 -4.36 13.19
CA TRP A 207 14.67 -3.67 13.01
C TRP A 207 13.59 -4.62 12.47
N GLU A 208 12.34 -4.30 12.77
CA GLU A 208 11.18 -5.09 12.37
C GLU A 208 10.00 -4.20 12.00
N ILE A 209 9.03 -4.76 11.29
CA ILE A 209 7.72 -4.14 11.06
C ILE A 209 6.72 -4.80 12.02
N LYS A 210 6.11 -4.00 12.89
CA LYS A 210 5.17 -4.47 13.89
C LYS A 210 3.76 -3.95 13.59
N PRO A 211 2.77 -4.84 13.36
CA PRO A 211 1.38 -4.44 13.23
C PRO A 211 0.82 -3.98 14.57
N PHE A 212 -0.14 -3.07 14.54
CA PHE A 212 -0.95 -2.77 15.73
C PHE A 212 -1.85 -3.97 16.05
N ASN A 213 -2.05 -4.25 17.34
CA ASN A 213 -2.89 -5.35 17.82
C ASN A 213 -3.77 -4.90 18.98
N ASP A 214 -4.65 -5.79 19.47
CA ASP A 214 -5.62 -5.52 20.53
C ASP A 214 -5.41 -6.39 21.79
N THR A 215 -4.44 -7.32 21.76
CA THR A 215 -4.24 -8.30 22.84
C THR A 215 -3.32 -7.76 23.92
N PRO A 216 -3.81 -7.56 25.15
CA PRO A 216 -2.97 -7.08 26.25
C PRO A 216 -1.92 -8.11 26.66
N VAL A 217 -0.66 -7.67 26.77
CA VAL A 217 0.46 -8.48 27.27
C VAL A 217 0.61 -8.41 28.79
N LEU A 218 0.05 -7.37 29.41
CA LEU A 218 0.11 -7.13 30.84
C LEU A 218 -1.11 -6.35 31.34
N SER A 219 -1.56 -6.66 32.58
CA SER A 219 -2.58 -5.89 33.28
C SER A 219 -1.98 -5.19 34.51
N ILE A 220 -2.27 -3.89 34.67
CA ILE A 220 -1.65 -3.04 35.68
C ILE A 220 -2.73 -2.39 36.55
N GLY A 221 -2.76 -2.71 37.85
CA GLY A 221 -3.67 -2.13 38.84
C GLY A 221 -3.24 -0.73 39.29
N ASN A 222 -4.12 -0.01 40.02
CA ASN A 222 -3.93 1.36 40.46
C ASN A 222 -2.69 1.57 41.33
N THR A 223 -2.34 0.59 42.18
CA THR A 223 -1.23 0.67 43.14
C THR A 223 0.15 0.54 42.50
N ARG A 224 0.19 0.26 41.20
CA ARG A 224 1.44 0.04 40.43
C ARG A 224 1.79 1.19 39.48
N ARG A 225 1.09 2.31 39.60
CA ARG A 225 1.26 3.52 38.80
C ARG A 225 1.56 4.70 39.70
N PHE A 226 2.40 5.60 39.21
CA PHE A 226 2.65 6.85 39.96
C PHE A 226 1.39 7.73 39.96
N SER A 227 1.25 8.55 40.99
CA SER A 227 0.25 9.58 41.06
C SER A 227 0.37 10.52 39.86
N GLY A 228 -0.74 10.92 39.26
CA GLY A 228 -0.77 11.74 38.05
C GLY A 228 -0.95 10.97 36.75
N ALA A 229 -1.13 9.65 36.80
CA ALA A 229 -1.59 8.87 35.67
C ALA A 229 -2.88 9.43 35.09
N LYS A 230 -2.93 9.62 33.76
CA LYS A 230 -4.08 10.22 33.05
C LYS A 230 -4.63 9.21 32.05
N TYR A 231 -5.93 9.14 31.98
CA TYR A 231 -6.68 8.32 31.04
C TYR A 231 -7.78 9.16 30.41
N SER A 232 -7.97 9.00 29.09
CA SER A 232 -9.11 9.62 28.42
C SER A 232 -10.42 8.90 28.80
N ASP A 233 -11.52 9.62 28.73
CA ASP A 233 -12.88 9.09 28.91
C ASP A 233 -13.46 8.49 27.62
N PHE A 234 -12.68 8.50 26.55
CA PHE A 234 -13.06 7.96 25.25
C PHE A 234 -12.08 6.88 24.79
N GLN A 235 -12.54 6.10 23.85
CA GLN A 235 -11.75 5.10 23.15
C GLN A 235 -11.58 5.54 21.69
N THR A 236 -10.33 5.63 21.24
CA THR A 236 -10.03 5.84 19.83
C THR A 236 -10.31 4.56 19.06
N ARG A 237 -11.11 4.67 18.00
CA ARG A 237 -11.44 3.60 17.08
C ARG A 237 -11.52 4.17 15.67
N PHE A 238 -11.43 3.32 14.68
CA PHE A 238 -11.59 3.72 13.29
C PHE A 238 -12.77 2.98 12.66
N ASP A 239 -13.69 3.75 12.08
CA ASP A 239 -14.91 3.27 11.43
C ASP A 239 -14.69 3.12 9.92
N GLY A 240 -13.67 3.78 9.37
CA GLY A 240 -13.27 3.71 7.97
C GLY A 240 -11.78 3.94 7.76
N LEU A 241 -11.33 3.66 6.53
CA LEU A 241 -9.99 3.94 6.05
C LEU A 241 -10.07 4.56 4.65
N SER A 242 -9.28 5.59 4.38
CA SER A 242 -9.18 6.21 3.07
C SER A 242 -7.77 6.07 2.48
N TYR A 243 -7.68 5.88 1.16
CA TYR A 243 -6.44 5.87 0.42
C TYR A 243 -6.60 6.64 -0.90
N GLU A 244 -5.50 7.18 -1.42
CA GLU A 244 -5.46 7.86 -2.71
C GLU A 244 -4.99 6.89 -3.79
N ASP A 245 -5.79 6.71 -4.84
CA ASP A 245 -5.41 5.99 -6.04
C ASP A 245 -4.86 6.98 -7.07
N VAL A 246 -3.56 7.13 -7.10
CA VAL A 246 -2.87 8.08 -7.98
C VAL A 246 -2.71 7.53 -9.40
N MET A 247 -2.64 6.19 -9.54
CA MET A 247 -2.30 5.55 -10.81
C MET A 247 -3.48 5.44 -11.76
N THR A 248 -4.69 5.25 -11.24
CA THR A 248 -5.88 5.01 -12.07
C THR A 248 -6.80 6.22 -12.14
N THR A 249 -7.23 6.76 -11.01
CA THR A 249 -8.30 7.77 -10.98
C THR A 249 -7.87 9.11 -10.41
N GLY A 250 -6.79 9.17 -9.64
CA GLY A 250 -6.41 10.34 -8.84
C GLY A 250 -7.41 10.64 -7.73
N GLU A 251 -8.26 9.70 -7.37
CA GLU A 251 -9.33 9.85 -6.41
C GLU A 251 -9.01 9.22 -5.06
N THR A 252 -9.72 9.68 -4.03
CA THR A 252 -9.66 9.09 -2.70
C THR A 252 -10.78 8.07 -2.54
N PHE A 253 -10.42 6.83 -2.26
CA PHE A 253 -11.36 5.74 -1.97
C PHE A 253 -11.50 5.52 -0.49
N TYR A 254 -12.69 5.04 -0.10
CA TYR A 254 -13.05 4.76 1.29
C TYR A 254 -13.41 3.28 1.45
N ILE A 255 -12.87 2.66 2.50
CA ILE A 255 -13.28 1.34 2.99
C ILE A 255 -13.90 1.52 4.37
N GLY A 256 -15.06 0.89 4.62
CA GLY A 256 -15.84 1.09 5.84
C GLY A 256 -16.77 2.29 5.75
N ASP A 257 -17.05 2.94 6.87
CA ASP A 257 -17.95 4.09 6.96
C ASP A 257 -17.19 5.40 6.64
N PRO A 258 -17.47 6.05 5.50
CA PRO A 258 -16.82 7.31 5.13
C PRO A 258 -17.23 8.48 6.03
N ASP A 259 -18.39 8.40 6.67
CA ASP A 259 -18.92 9.44 7.58
C ASP A 259 -18.44 9.24 9.02
N GLY A 260 -17.81 8.11 9.31
CA GLY A 260 -17.26 7.76 10.61
C GLY A 260 -15.88 8.39 10.87
N PHE A 261 -15.18 7.86 11.86
CA PHE A 261 -13.81 8.25 12.16
C PHE A 261 -12.86 7.51 11.23
N VAL A 262 -12.42 8.19 10.17
CA VAL A 262 -11.62 7.62 9.08
C VAL A 262 -10.13 7.77 9.34
N MET A 263 -9.35 6.70 9.15
CA MET A 263 -7.89 6.75 9.08
C MET A 263 -7.47 7.04 7.64
N GLU A 264 -6.69 8.08 7.45
CA GLU A 264 -6.15 8.46 6.15
C GLU A 264 -4.75 7.87 5.98
N ILE A 265 -4.54 7.05 4.95
CA ILE A 265 -3.21 6.48 4.62
C ILE A 265 -2.55 7.17 3.43
N GLY A 266 -3.28 8.10 2.76
CA GLY A 266 -2.78 8.85 1.62
C GLY A 266 -2.37 7.98 0.45
N ASN A 267 -1.46 8.51 -0.38
CA ASN A 267 -0.83 7.75 -1.45
C ASN A 267 0.23 6.80 -0.90
N ASN A 268 0.13 5.53 -1.28
CA ASN A 268 1.17 4.54 -1.00
C ASN A 268 1.56 3.82 -2.29
N PRO A 269 2.78 4.01 -2.80
CA PRO A 269 3.22 3.44 -4.07
C PRO A 269 3.08 1.91 -4.18
N PHE A 270 3.28 1.19 -3.08
CA PHE A 270 3.19 -0.27 -3.05
C PHE A 270 1.74 -0.80 -3.09
N LEU A 271 0.75 0.02 -2.73
CA LEU A 271 -0.66 -0.35 -2.83
C LEU A 271 -1.19 -0.26 -4.25
N GLN A 272 -0.58 0.57 -5.09
CA GLN A 272 -1.07 0.87 -6.45
C GLN A 272 -0.81 -0.26 -7.46
N TYR A 273 -0.04 -1.28 -7.11
CA TYR A 273 0.30 -2.36 -8.02
C TYR A 273 -0.83 -3.38 -8.14
N GLY A 274 -1.27 -3.62 -9.37
CA GLY A 274 -2.31 -4.59 -9.72
C GLY A 274 -3.63 -3.96 -10.16
N SER A 275 -4.64 -4.79 -10.42
CA SER A 275 -5.96 -4.31 -10.80
C SER A 275 -6.66 -3.57 -9.64
N PRO A 276 -7.65 -2.70 -9.90
CA PRO A 276 -8.40 -2.00 -8.86
C PRO A 276 -9.01 -2.94 -7.79
N GLY A 277 -9.42 -4.14 -8.19
CA GLY A 277 -9.90 -5.18 -7.28
C GLY A 277 -8.83 -5.67 -6.31
N VAL A 278 -7.61 -5.87 -6.79
CA VAL A 278 -6.46 -6.27 -5.97
C VAL A 278 -6.06 -5.16 -5.00
N VAL A 279 -5.98 -3.92 -5.49
CA VAL A 279 -5.70 -2.75 -4.64
C VAL A 279 -6.75 -2.61 -3.55
N LYS A 280 -8.04 -2.70 -3.90
CA LYS A 280 -9.15 -2.66 -2.94
C LYS A 280 -9.07 -3.78 -1.91
N ALA A 281 -8.73 -5.01 -2.32
CA ALA A 281 -8.57 -6.13 -1.41
C ALA A 281 -7.44 -5.90 -0.40
N ARG A 282 -6.28 -5.38 -0.84
CA ARG A 282 -5.17 -5.02 0.04
C ARG A 282 -5.55 -3.94 1.04
N VAL A 283 -6.21 -2.88 0.58
CA VAL A 283 -6.66 -1.79 1.46
C VAL A 283 -7.72 -2.28 2.45
N THR A 284 -8.61 -3.18 2.02
CA THR A 284 -9.59 -3.82 2.91
C THR A 284 -8.90 -4.64 4.00
N ALA A 285 -7.84 -5.38 3.65
CA ALA A 285 -7.07 -6.15 4.63
C ALA A 285 -6.39 -5.24 5.67
N ILE A 286 -5.85 -4.08 5.25
CA ILE A 286 -5.34 -3.06 6.18
C ILE A 286 -6.45 -2.55 7.09
N PHE A 287 -7.65 -2.26 6.54
CA PHE A 287 -8.77 -1.77 7.33
C PHE A 287 -9.20 -2.78 8.39
N GLU A 288 -9.28 -4.07 8.08
CA GLU A 288 -9.62 -5.11 9.06
C GLU A 288 -8.59 -5.20 10.20
N GLN A 289 -7.32 -4.85 9.94
CA GLN A 289 -6.30 -4.72 10.98
C GLN A 289 -6.50 -3.45 11.82
N VAL A 290 -6.74 -2.32 11.16
CA VAL A 290 -6.96 -1.01 11.80
C VAL A 290 -8.23 -1.02 12.66
N LYS A 291 -9.28 -1.68 12.22
CA LYS A 291 -10.57 -1.82 12.93
C LYS A 291 -10.45 -2.52 14.29
N LYS A 292 -9.40 -3.34 14.50
CA LYS A 292 -9.12 -3.97 15.79
C LYS A 292 -8.60 -2.97 16.83
N MET A 293 -8.01 -1.84 16.40
CA MET A 293 -7.48 -0.82 17.28
C MET A 293 -8.61 -0.11 18.03
N LYS A 294 -8.72 -0.42 19.31
CA LYS A 294 -9.68 0.19 20.23
C LYS A 294 -8.93 0.62 21.49
N TYR A 295 -8.27 1.77 21.42
CA TYR A 295 -7.33 2.19 22.44
C TYR A 295 -7.88 3.38 23.24
N THR A 296 -7.85 3.26 24.57
CA THR A 296 -8.03 4.38 25.48
C THR A 296 -6.71 5.15 25.57
N PRO A 297 -6.62 6.41 25.15
CA PRO A 297 -5.42 7.20 25.31
C PRO A 297 -5.03 7.36 26.78
N PHE A 298 -3.72 7.24 27.07
CA PHE A 298 -3.19 7.37 28.43
C PHE A 298 -1.82 8.04 28.45
N ASP A 299 -1.46 8.60 29.62
CA ASP A 299 -0.12 9.06 29.99
C ASP A 299 0.16 8.54 31.40
N VAL A 300 1.07 7.58 31.51
CA VAL A 300 1.33 6.85 32.75
C VAL A 300 2.83 6.72 32.99
N SER A 301 3.25 6.99 34.22
CA SER A 301 4.59 6.69 34.69
C SER A 301 4.56 5.53 35.68
N MET A 302 5.54 4.65 35.58
CA MET A 302 5.69 3.42 36.37
C MET A 302 7.13 3.28 36.85
N LEU A 303 7.38 2.30 37.69
CA LEU A 303 8.72 1.97 38.16
C LEU A 303 9.64 1.50 37.01
N PRO A 304 10.95 1.68 37.11
CA PRO A 304 11.90 1.39 36.03
C PRO A 304 11.85 -0.05 35.50
N ALA A 305 11.61 -1.07 36.35
CA ALA A 305 11.54 -2.47 35.92
C ALA A 305 10.44 -2.76 34.87
N PHE A 306 9.47 -1.85 34.68
CA PHE A 306 8.52 -1.96 33.57
C PHE A 306 9.17 -1.73 32.20
N CYS A 307 10.47 -1.45 32.11
CA CYS A 307 11.23 -1.34 30.87
C CYS A 307 11.22 -2.63 30.03
N ALA A 308 10.78 -3.76 30.58
CA ALA A 308 10.49 -4.98 29.82
C ALA A 308 9.32 -4.83 28.82
N LEU A 309 8.46 -3.81 28.99
CA LEU A 309 7.46 -3.42 27.99
C LEU A 309 8.12 -2.66 26.84
N ASP A 310 7.53 -2.76 25.65
CA ASP A 310 8.08 -2.16 24.45
C ASP A 310 7.03 -1.48 23.58
N LEU A 311 7.46 -0.71 22.58
CA LEU A 311 6.55 -0.07 21.61
C LEU A 311 5.64 -1.08 20.94
N GLY A 312 4.37 -0.73 20.79
CA GLY A 312 3.36 -1.57 20.19
C GLY A 312 2.83 -2.67 21.12
N ASP A 313 3.31 -2.76 22.37
CA ASP A 313 2.69 -3.64 23.37
C ASP A 313 1.36 -3.03 23.82
N VAL A 314 0.35 -3.87 23.89
CA VAL A 314 -0.95 -3.48 24.43
C VAL A 314 -0.99 -3.80 25.91
N ILE A 315 -1.38 -2.83 26.71
CA ILE A 315 -1.52 -3.00 28.16
C ILE A 315 -2.94 -2.66 28.59
N SER A 316 -3.42 -3.35 29.63
CA SER A 316 -4.69 -3.05 30.27
C SER A 316 -4.48 -2.43 31.64
N PHE A 317 -5.29 -1.44 31.98
CA PHE A 317 -5.29 -0.80 33.26
C PHE A 317 -6.62 -1.08 33.96
N THR A 318 -6.57 -1.67 35.12
CA THR A 318 -7.75 -1.90 35.96
C THR A 318 -7.90 -0.74 36.93
N ASN A 319 -9.10 -0.17 37.01
CA ASN A 319 -9.45 0.76 38.08
C ASN A 319 -10.00 -0.06 39.25
N ASP A 320 -9.20 -0.20 40.30
CA ASP A 320 -9.53 -1.04 41.46
C ASP A 320 -10.76 -0.54 42.23
N TYR A 321 -11.16 0.73 42.06
CA TYR A 321 -12.34 1.30 42.73
C TYR A 321 -13.63 1.07 41.94
N THR A 322 -13.58 1.11 40.62
CA THR A 322 -14.76 0.99 39.76
C THR A 322 -14.84 -0.36 39.03
N GLY A 323 -13.76 -1.13 39.03
CA GLY A 323 -13.63 -2.36 38.25
C GLY A 323 -13.50 -2.13 36.74
N ASN A 324 -13.50 -0.89 36.26
CA ASN A 324 -13.37 -0.58 34.85
C ASN A 324 -11.97 -0.93 34.34
N ILE A 325 -11.94 -1.47 33.12
CA ILE A 325 -10.69 -1.82 32.42
C ILE A 325 -10.54 -0.90 31.21
N SER A 326 -9.39 -0.23 31.14
CA SER A 326 -8.98 0.56 29.98
C SER A 326 -7.82 -0.14 29.30
N THR A 327 -7.89 -0.28 27.97
CA THR A 327 -6.85 -0.95 27.18
C THR A 327 -6.25 0.04 26.19
N GLY A 328 -4.93 0.02 26.03
CA GLY A 328 -4.26 0.88 25.08
C GLY A 328 -2.88 0.35 24.68
N CYS A 329 -2.40 0.85 23.55
CA CYS A 329 -1.11 0.48 22.98
C CYS A 329 -0.02 1.45 23.40
N ILE A 330 1.17 0.96 23.74
CA ILE A 330 2.33 1.82 24.00
C ILE A 330 2.82 2.42 22.69
N MET A 331 2.56 3.71 22.48
CA MET A 331 2.94 4.45 21.28
C MET A 331 4.16 5.36 21.50
N SER A 332 4.46 5.66 22.76
CA SER A 332 5.68 6.37 23.15
C SER A 332 6.14 5.82 24.48
N LEU A 333 7.44 5.69 24.63
CA LEU A 333 8.07 5.31 25.89
C LEU A 333 9.25 6.21 26.19
N THR A 334 9.46 6.47 27.48
CA THR A 334 10.67 7.12 28.00
C THR A 334 11.10 6.34 29.23
N TRP A 335 12.23 5.67 29.14
CA TRP A 335 12.88 5.06 30.27
C TRP A 335 13.96 5.99 30.82
N THR A 336 14.00 6.16 32.13
CA THR A 336 15.05 6.91 32.82
C THR A 336 15.60 6.00 33.90
N TYR A 337 16.88 5.70 33.81
CA TYR A 337 17.56 4.80 34.73
C TYR A 337 17.30 5.21 36.18
N ASN A 338 16.97 4.21 37.02
CA ASN A 338 16.69 4.32 38.45
C ASN A 338 15.65 5.43 38.83
N LYS A 339 14.78 5.83 37.89
CA LYS A 339 13.73 6.84 38.14
C LYS A 339 12.34 6.38 37.73
N SER A 340 12.11 6.18 36.44
CA SER A 340 10.77 5.89 35.94
C SER A 340 10.79 5.29 34.54
N PHE A 341 9.71 4.56 34.25
CA PHE A 341 9.32 4.17 32.89
C PHE A 341 8.00 4.84 32.55
N LYS A 342 8.05 5.83 31.68
CA LYS A 342 6.88 6.55 31.22
C LYS A 342 6.39 6.00 29.89
N VAL A 343 5.08 5.75 29.78
CA VAL A 343 4.43 5.25 28.57
C VAL A 343 3.22 6.11 28.22
N GLN A 344 2.99 6.26 26.91
CA GLN A 344 1.87 7.04 26.40
C GLN A 344 1.18 6.30 25.27
N CYS A 345 -0.13 6.37 25.25
CA CYS A 345 -1.00 6.01 24.14
C CYS A 345 -1.67 7.27 23.62
N TYR A 346 -1.53 7.52 22.32
CA TYR A 346 -2.17 8.66 21.68
C TYR A 346 -3.49 8.25 21.02
N GLY A 347 -4.36 9.23 20.85
CA GLY A 347 -5.61 9.02 20.17
C GLY A 347 -6.44 10.29 20.11
N SER A 348 -7.41 10.31 19.23
CA SER A 348 -8.38 11.40 19.09
C SER A 348 -9.76 10.89 19.47
N ASN A 349 -10.57 11.76 20.07
CA ASN A 349 -11.95 11.42 20.40
C ASN A 349 -12.79 11.34 19.12
N PRO A 350 -13.31 10.15 18.75
CA PRO A 350 -14.12 9.99 17.55
C PRO A 350 -15.37 10.89 17.54
N ASN A 351 -15.94 11.13 18.73
CA ASN A 351 -17.15 11.93 18.86
C ASN A 351 -16.92 13.44 18.64
N LEU A 352 -15.72 13.95 18.94
CA LEU A 352 -15.37 15.36 18.68
C LEU A 352 -15.17 15.61 17.19
N ARG A 353 -14.60 14.62 16.46
CA ARG A 353 -14.42 14.74 15.02
C ARG A 353 -15.73 14.70 14.26
N SER A 354 -16.75 13.98 14.73
CA SER A 354 -18.07 14.01 14.12
C SER A 354 -18.72 15.40 14.22
N GLY A 355 -18.33 16.24 15.18
CA GLY A 355 -18.75 17.65 15.29
C GLY A 355 -17.98 18.61 14.38
N GLN A 356 -16.68 18.40 14.19
CA GLN A 356 -15.82 19.17 13.28
C GLN A 356 -15.90 18.69 11.84
N SER A 357 -16.13 17.39 11.64
CA SER A 357 -16.22 16.75 10.34
C SER A 357 -17.47 17.15 9.54
N LYS A 358 -18.52 17.68 10.17
CA LYS A 358 -19.63 18.23 9.39
C LYS A 358 -19.23 19.42 8.52
N SER A 359 -18.24 20.23 8.93
CA SER A 359 -17.70 21.27 8.06
C SER A 359 -16.65 20.75 7.07
N ASP A 360 -15.85 19.76 7.49
CA ASP A 360 -14.86 19.12 6.62
C ASP A 360 -15.54 18.13 5.66
N HIS A 361 -16.61 17.44 6.06
CA HIS A 361 -17.45 16.64 5.16
C HIS A 361 -18.31 17.51 4.25
N GLN A 362 -18.73 18.69 4.67
CA GLN A 362 -19.34 19.65 3.75
C GLN A 362 -18.34 20.19 2.74
N SER A 363 -17.07 20.39 3.11
CA SER A 363 -16.01 20.76 2.17
C SER A 363 -15.49 19.55 1.37
N LYS A 364 -15.45 18.35 1.95
CA LYS A 364 -15.14 17.08 1.24
C LYS A 364 -16.35 16.59 0.43
N GLY A 365 -17.57 16.76 0.92
CA GLY A 365 -18.79 16.51 0.16
C GLY A 365 -19.01 17.55 -0.94
N ALA A 366 -18.59 18.80 -0.76
CA ALA A 366 -18.53 19.80 -1.82
C ALA A 366 -17.35 19.52 -2.77
N ALA A 367 -16.24 18.94 -2.31
CA ALA A 367 -15.16 18.44 -3.17
C ALA A 367 -15.56 17.15 -3.89
N SER A 368 -16.38 16.27 -3.28
CA SER A 368 -16.97 15.09 -3.92
C SER A 368 -18.10 15.48 -4.87
N ALA A 369 -18.96 16.43 -4.49
CA ALA A 369 -19.95 17.02 -5.40
C ALA A 369 -19.30 17.85 -6.53
N ASN A 370 -18.14 18.44 -6.30
CA ASN A 370 -17.28 18.99 -7.35
C ASN A 370 -16.57 17.92 -8.17
N LYS A 371 -16.42 16.69 -7.67
CA LYS A 371 -15.94 15.53 -8.44
C LYS A 371 -17.02 15.01 -9.37
N ASP A 372 -18.28 14.94 -8.94
CA ASP A 372 -19.43 14.67 -9.81
C ASP A 372 -19.61 15.75 -10.89
N GLY A 373 -19.02 16.94 -10.70
CA GLY A 373 -18.95 18.02 -11.66
C GLY A 373 -17.67 18.05 -12.51
N ARG A 374 -16.68 17.19 -12.27
CA ARG A 374 -15.48 17.10 -13.13
C ARG A 374 -15.82 16.38 -14.41
N ILE A 375 -15.43 16.99 -15.51
CA ILE A 375 -15.49 16.33 -16.81
C ILE A 375 -14.30 15.39 -16.91
N SER A 376 -14.59 14.09 -16.96
CA SER A 376 -13.61 13.07 -17.30
C SER A 376 -13.61 12.82 -18.80
N THR A 377 -12.42 12.67 -19.38
CA THR A 377 -12.26 12.44 -20.82
C THR A 377 -11.47 11.16 -21.05
N TYR A 378 -12.01 10.28 -21.86
CA TYR A 378 -11.38 9.03 -22.26
C TYR A 378 -11.14 8.98 -23.75
N VAL A 379 -10.03 8.36 -24.14
CA VAL A 379 -9.61 8.29 -25.54
C VAL A 379 -9.46 6.83 -25.93
N GLY A 380 -10.30 6.39 -26.88
CA GLY A 380 -10.12 5.12 -27.59
C GLY A 380 -9.48 5.35 -28.95
N MET A 381 -8.61 4.44 -29.41
CA MET A 381 -7.96 4.50 -30.73
C MET A 381 -7.96 3.12 -31.39
N ASN A 382 -7.92 3.11 -32.75
CA ASN A 382 -7.65 1.89 -33.49
C ASN A 382 -6.15 1.58 -33.46
N ILE A 383 -5.80 0.32 -33.20
CA ILE A 383 -4.41 -0.16 -33.30
C ILE A 383 -4.13 -0.89 -34.61
N GLN A 384 -5.17 -1.25 -35.34
CA GLN A 384 -5.09 -1.97 -36.62
C GLN A 384 -5.53 -1.09 -37.77
N GLN A 385 -5.05 -1.45 -38.96
CA GLN A 385 -5.56 -0.86 -40.20
C GLN A 385 -6.93 -1.45 -40.52
N PHE A 386 -7.87 -0.59 -40.94
CA PHE A 386 -9.17 -1.02 -41.45
C PHE A 386 -9.29 -0.71 -42.94
N ASN A 387 -9.80 -1.68 -43.70
CA ASN A 387 -10.20 -1.51 -45.09
C ASN A 387 -11.73 -1.56 -45.11
N ILE A 388 -12.35 -0.39 -45.22
CA ILE A 388 -13.80 -0.23 -45.18
C ILE A 388 -14.35 -0.24 -46.57
N ASP A 389 -15.45 -0.98 -46.76
CA ASP A 389 -16.17 -1.09 -48.02
C ASP A 389 -17.66 -0.74 -47.84
N THR A 390 -18.53 -1.37 -48.62
CA THR A 390 -19.98 -1.16 -48.59
C THR A 390 -20.69 -1.81 -47.39
N ILE A 391 -19.97 -2.64 -46.61
CA ILE A 391 -20.51 -3.28 -45.43
C ILE A 391 -20.18 -2.43 -44.18
N LYS A 392 -21.13 -2.35 -43.23
CA LYS A 392 -20.93 -1.64 -41.98
C LYS A 392 -19.84 -2.36 -41.17
N GLN A 393 -18.70 -1.77 -40.99
CA GLN A 393 -17.58 -2.32 -40.26
C GLN A 393 -17.30 -1.50 -39.00
N GLU A 394 -17.08 -2.17 -37.87
CA GLU A 394 -16.71 -1.55 -36.59
C GLU A 394 -15.30 -0.98 -36.68
N ILE A 395 -15.14 0.26 -36.25
CA ILE A 395 -13.85 0.95 -36.26
C ILE A 395 -13.38 1.37 -34.84
N LEU A 396 -14.34 1.57 -33.94
CA LEU A 396 -14.06 2.00 -32.56
C LEU A 396 -15.11 1.42 -31.62
N ARG A 397 -14.67 1.08 -30.40
CA ARG A 397 -15.53 0.62 -29.31
C ARG A 397 -15.06 1.27 -28.00
N THR A 398 -16.00 1.71 -27.19
CA THR A 398 -15.71 2.26 -25.85
C THR A 398 -16.72 1.68 -24.87
N MET A 399 -16.23 1.21 -23.73
CA MET A 399 -17.05 0.71 -22.64
C MET A 399 -16.92 1.63 -21.43
N PHE A 400 -18.03 1.95 -20.79
CA PHE A 400 -18.05 2.84 -19.64
C PHE A 400 -19.22 2.57 -18.69
N THR A 401 -19.09 3.05 -17.45
CA THR A 401 -20.17 3.12 -16.47
C THR A 401 -20.42 4.56 -16.06
N THR A 402 -21.65 4.89 -15.74
CA THR A 402 -22.02 6.21 -15.22
C THR A 402 -22.33 6.09 -13.73
N SER A 403 -21.74 6.95 -12.90
CA SER A 403 -22.02 7.00 -11.45
C SER A 403 -23.30 7.78 -11.11
N SER A 404 -23.86 8.48 -12.08
CA SER A 404 -25.11 9.25 -11.95
C SER A 404 -25.88 9.26 -13.26
N GLN A 405 -27.19 9.60 -13.23
CA GLN A 405 -27.96 9.88 -14.45
C GLN A 405 -27.39 11.11 -15.15
N GLN A 406 -26.60 10.91 -16.20
CA GLN A 406 -25.92 12.01 -16.88
C GLN A 406 -25.90 11.85 -18.39
N ALA A 407 -25.62 12.96 -19.05
CA ALA A 407 -25.29 13.00 -20.46
C ALA A 407 -23.78 12.82 -20.65
N VAL A 408 -23.41 12.01 -21.60
CA VAL A 408 -22.03 11.79 -22.02
C VAL A 408 -21.88 12.29 -23.46
N LEU A 409 -20.86 13.08 -23.72
CA LEU A 409 -20.52 13.53 -25.06
C LEU A 409 -19.46 12.62 -25.66
N THR A 410 -19.73 12.06 -26.83
CA THR A 410 -18.70 11.35 -27.60
C THR A 410 -18.24 12.22 -28.75
N LEU A 411 -16.92 12.34 -28.92
CA LEU A 411 -16.27 12.98 -30.04
C LEU A 411 -15.47 11.92 -30.79
N THR A 412 -15.83 11.66 -32.05
CA THR A 412 -15.11 10.69 -32.89
C THR A 412 -14.38 11.45 -33.99
N GLU A 413 -13.08 11.24 -34.10
CA GLU A 413 -12.21 11.79 -35.12
C GLU A 413 -11.58 10.62 -35.89
N VAL A 414 -11.79 10.60 -37.22
CA VAL A 414 -11.27 9.56 -38.10
C VAL A 414 -10.53 10.17 -39.25
N LYS A 415 -9.24 9.87 -39.37
CA LYS A 415 -8.42 10.17 -40.52
C LYS A 415 -8.37 8.94 -41.42
N PHE A 416 -8.74 9.06 -42.66
CA PHE A 416 -8.80 7.96 -43.60
C PHE A 416 -8.31 8.36 -44.99
N ASN A 417 -7.94 7.37 -45.78
CA ASN A 417 -7.60 7.55 -47.20
C ASN A 417 -8.67 6.92 -48.06
N LEU A 418 -9.41 7.76 -48.82
CA LEU A 418 -10.47 7.34 -49.73
C LEU A 418 -9.83 6.94 -51.08
N THR A 419 -10.14 5.75 -51.56
CA THR A 419 -9.52 5.20 -52.78
C THR A 419 -10.06 5.88 -54.07
N GLU A 420 -11.32 6.21 -54.06
CA GLU A 420 -12.04 6.91 -55.13
C GLU A 420 -13.05 7.87 -54.53
N PRO A 421 -13.50 8.94 -55.27
CA PRO A 421 -14.60 9.80 -54.83
C PRO A 421 -15.81 8.97 -54.41
N GLY A 422 -16.40 9.30 -53.26
CA GLY A 422 -17.50 8.50 -52.77
C GLY A 422 -18.15 9.05 -51.51
N GLU A 423 -19.06 8.29 -50.99
CA GLU A 423 -19.85 8.61 -49.81
C GLU A 423 -19.38 7.78 -48.63
N VAL A 424 -19.26 8.43 -47.49
CA VAL A 424 -18.88 7.80 -46.20
C VAL A 424 -20.02 8.01 -45.24
N GLU A 425 -20.48 6.91 -44.61
CA GLU A 425 -21.52 6.93 -43.61
C GLU A 425 -20.97 6.39 -42.28
N VAL A 426 -21.38 6.99 -41.16
CA VAL A 426 -20.99 6.60 -39.80
C VAL A 426 -22.22 6.19 -39.02
N TYR A 427 -22.13 5.11 -38.29
CA TYR A 427 -23.20 4.53 -37.50
C TYR A 427 -22.77 4.40 -36.05
N TYR A 428 -23.60 4.79 -35.13
CA TYR A 428 -23.40 4.70 -33.70
C TYR A 428 -24.30 3.65 -33.10
N TYR A 429 -23.76 2.88 -32.18
CA TYR A 429 -24.51 1.87 -31.45
C TYR A 429 -24.28 2.07 -29.96
N LEU A 430 -25.33 1.90 -29.16
CA LEU A 430 -25.26 1.85 -27.68
C LEU A 430 -25.88 0.55 -27.20
N ASN A 431 -25.08 -0.29 -26.53
CA ASN A 431 -25.49 -1.62 -26.09
C ASN A 431 -26.08 -2.51 -27.20
N GLY A 432 -25.56 -2.39 -28.43
CA GLY A 432 -26.00 -3.14 -29.60
C GLY A 432 -27.17 -2.52 -30.36
N GLU A 433 -27.84 -1.50 -29.84
CA GLU A 433 -28.91 -0.77 -30.53
C GLU A 433 -28.33 0.35 -31.38
N GLU A 434 -28.72 0.40 -32.65
CA GLU A 434 -28.34 1.47 -33.59
C GLU A 434 -29.02 2.78 -33.20
N LEU A 435 -28.21 3.85 -33.09
CA LEU A 435 -28.73 5.19 -32.78
C LEU A 435 -29.24 5.90 -34.02
N GLU A 436 -30.22 6.79 -33.85
CA GLU A 436 -30.93 7.42 -34.98
C GLU A 436 -30.07 8.35 -35.84
N TYR A 437 -29.01 8.95 -35.26
CA TYR A 437 -28.17 9.90 -35.97
C TYR A 437 -27.09 9.17 -36.79
N ILE A 438 -27.21 9.25 -38.12
CA ILE A 438 -26.30 8.61 -39.07
C ILE A 438 -25.65 9.71 -39.90
N PRO A 439 -24.47 10.23 -39.55
CA PRO A 439 -23.73 11.20 -40.34
C PRO A 439 -23.32 10.60 -41.68
N LYS A 440 -23.50 11.40 -42.72
CA LYS A 440 -23.22 11.02 -44.09
C LYS A 440 -22.51 12.18 -44.82
N GLU A 441 -21.31 11.90 -45.33
CA GLU A 441 -20.48 12.88 -46.02
C GLU A 441 -20.12 12.38 -47.42
N THR A 442 -20.15 13.29 -48.40
CA THR A 442 -19.77 12.99 -49.78
C THR A 442 -18.45 13.69 -50.12
N TYR A 443 -17.47 12.94 -50.53
CA TYR A 443 -16.16 13.41 -50.94
C TYR A 443 -16.04 13.36 -52.46
N SER A 444 -15.72 14.51 -53.06
CA SER A 444 -15.56 14.66 -54.51
C SER A 444 -14.18 14.26 -55.04
N GLU A 445 -13.22 14.03 -54.13
CA GLU A 445 -11.85 13.71 -54.47
C GLU A 445 -11.35 12.50 -53.65
N ALA A 446 -10.57 11.64 -54.29
CA ALA A 446 -9.81 10.59 -53.60
C ALA A 446 -8.67 11.21 -52.79
N GLY A 447 -8.19 10.50 -51.77
CA GLY A 447 -7.07 10.94 -50.94
C GLY A 447 -7.39 10.98 -49.44
N THR A 448 -6.54 11.67 -48.69
CA THR A 448 -6.62 11.70 -47.23
C THR A 448 -7.66 12.74 -46.78
N HIS A 449 -8.61 12.29 -45.98
CA HIS A 449 -9.66 13.10 -45.37
C HIS A 449 -9.68 12.91 -43.86
N THR A 450 -10.26 13.88 -43.14
CA THR A 450 -10.51 13.77 -41.69
C THR A 450 -11.97 14.09 -41.41
N LEU A 451 -12.63 13.23 -40.67
CA LEU A 451 -14.02 13.38 -40.26
C LEU A 451 -14.06 13.53 -38.73
N SER A 452 -14.69 14.58 -38.24
CA SER A 452 -14.89 14.86 -36.82
C SER A 452 -16.36 14.92 -36.50
N LEU A 453 -16.83 14.05 -35.63
CA LEU A 453 -18.23 13.87 -35.30
C LEU A 453 -18.45 13.93 -33.80
N MET A 454 -19.55 14.53 -33.39
CA MET A 454 -19.99 14.55 -31.99
C MET A 454 -21.34 13.85 -31.87
N TYR A 455 -21.47 13.05 -30.83
CA TYR A 455 -22.73 12.42 -30.47
C TYR A 455 -23.00 12.55 -28.97
N PRO A 456 -24.06 13.23 -28.52
CA PRO A 456 -24.47 13.28 -27.13
C PRO A 456 -25.25 12.00 -26.79
N LEU A 457 -24.85 11.32 -25.73
CA LEU A 457 -25.59 10.22 -25.16
C LEU A 457 -26.33 10.73 -23.92
N GLU A 458 -27.65 10.67 -23.94
CA GLU A 458 -28.53 11.17 -22.89
C GLU A 458 -29.34 10.03 -22.28
N GLY A 459 -29.85 10.25 -21.05
CA GLY A 459 -30.76 9.30 -20.40
C GLY A 459 -30.06 8.04 -19.87
N LEU A 460 -28.74 8.10 -19.66
CA LEU A 460 -27.97 6.99 -19.13
C LEU A 460 -28.35 6.72 -17.66
N GLU A 461 -28.50 5.45 -17.30
CA GLU A 461 -28.85 5.02 -15.95
C GLU A 461 -27.60 4.93 -15.06
N LYS A 462 -27.75 5.29 -13.78
CA LYS A 462 -26.68 5.18 -12.79
C LYS A 462 -26.21 3.73 -12.63
N ASP A 463 -24.89 3.56 -12.48
CA ASP A 463 -24.22 2.28 -12.20
C ASP A 463 -24.46 1.19 -13.26
N ARG A 464 -24.89 1.58 -14.46
CA ARG A 464 -25.07 0.70 -15.60
C ARG A 464 -23.88 0.75 -16.55
N LYS A 465 -23.46 -0.42 -17.04
CA LYS A 465 -22.40 -0.55 -18.05
C LYS A 465 -22.97 -0.23 -19.44
N TYR A 466 -22.24 0.55 -20.21
CA TYR A 466 -22.58 0.91 -21.58
C TYR A 466 -21.45 0.53 -22.52
N ARG A 467 -21.83 0.00 -23.69
CA ARG A 467 -20.94 -0.28 -24.80
C ARG A 467 -21.31 0.67 -25.95
N PHE A 468 -20.43 1.62 -26.25
CA PHE A 468 -20.58 2.54 -27.37
C PHE A 468 -19.68 2.07 -28.51
N VAL A 469 -20.26 1.90 -29.70
CA VAL A 469 -19.59 1.39 -30.90
C VAL A 469 -19.79 2.34 -32.07
N VAL A 470 -18.72 2.59 -32.82
CA VAL A 470 -18.74 3.36 -34.06
C VAL A 470 -18.44 2.43 -35.22
N LYS A 471 -19.37 2.35 -36.18
CA LYS A 471 -19.18 1.62 -37.44
C LYS A 471 -19.16 2.58 -38.61
N MET A 472 -18.41 2.23 -39.66
CA MET A 472 -18.36 2.99 -40.89
C MET A 472 -18.65 2.08 -42.07
N ARG A 473 -19.17 2.69 -43.15
CA ARG A 473 -19.18 2.11 -44.48
C ARG A 473 -18.94 3.20 -45.53
N THR A 474 -18.56 2.80 -46.73
CA THR A 474 -18.36 3.71 -47.87
C THR A 474 -18.95 3.13 -49.12
N SER A 475 -19.30 3.97 -50.07
CA SER A 475 -19.77 3.55 -51.40
C SER A 475 -18.65 3.02 -52.32
N THR A 476 -17.39 3.32 -51.99
CA THR A 476 -16.22 2.97 -52.82
C THR A 476 -15.23 2.09 -52.02
N GLY A 477 -14.26 2.66 -51.43
CA GLY A 477 -13.32 1.97 -50.52
C GLY A 477 -12.49 3.01 -49.77
N LEU A 478 -12.24 2.79 -48.47
CA LEU A 478 -11.38 3.65 -47.71
C LEU A 478 -10.46 2.83 -46.78
N VAL A 479 -9.32 3.41 -46.45
CA VAL A 479 -8.32 2.82 -45.55
C VAL A 479 -8.15 3.74 -44.34
N ILE A 480 -8.27 3.16 -43.15
CA ILE A 480 -7.97 3.82 -41.89
C ILE A 480 -6.68 3.20 -41.35
N GLU A 481 -5.62 3.97 -41.30
CA GLU A 481 -4.32 3.52 -40.77
C GLU A 481 -4.37 3.34 -39.24
N PRO A 482 -3.47 2.57 -38.65
CA PRO A 482 -3.35 2.47 -37.20
C PRO A 482 -3.24 3.85 -36.54
N LEU A 483 -3.88 4.03 -35.38
CA LEU A 483 -3.93 5.27 -34.59
C LEU A 483 -4.59 6.47 -35.30
N SER A 484 -5.28 6.22 -36.43
CA SER A 484 -5.94 7.25 -37.24
C SER A 484 -7.42 7.43 -36.91
N ALA A 485 -8.04 6.51 -36.17
CA ALA A 485 -9.38 6.66 -35.61
C ALA A 485 -9.31 6.85 -34.11
N ARG A 486 -9.98 7.88 -33.59
CA ARG A 486 -10.01 8.19 -32.15
C ARG A 486 -11.43 8.48 -31.72
N THR A 487 -11.81 8.02 -30.54
CA THR A 487 -13.05 8.47 -29.90
C THR A 487 -12.73 9.03 -28.52
N TYR A 488 -13.29 10.18 -28.22
CA TYR A 488 -13.23 10.80 -26.91
C TYR A 488 -14.62 10.65 -26.30
N VAL A 489 -14.67 10.15 -25.08
CA VAL A 489 -15.89 10.08 -24.30
C VAL A 489 -15.75 11.01 -23.11
N GLN A 490 -16.61 12.01 -23.03
CA GLN A 490 -16.57 13.03 -21.98
C GLN A 490 -17.88 13.04 -21.21
N GLY A 491 -17.79 13.03 -19.89
CA GLY A 491 -18.95 13.11 -19.01
C GLY A 491 -18.58 13.53 -17.61
N THR A 492 -19.60 13.92 -16.85
CA THR A 492 -19.48 14.18 -15.41
C THR A 492 -19.93 12.94 -14.63
N GLY A 493 -19.24 12.58 -13.53
CA GLY A 493 -19.58 11.38 -12.75
C GLY A 493 -19.41 10.07 -13.52
N PHE A 494 -18.43 10.03 -14.37
CA PHE A 494 -18.17 8.99 -15.35
C PHE A 494 -16.96 8.17 -14.94
N ASP A 495 -17.11 6.87 -14.90
CA ASP A 495 -16.05 5.95 -14.52
C ASP A 495 -15.76 4.96 -15.65
N LEU A 496 -14.51 4.95 -16.12
CA LEU A 496 -14.04 3.92 -17.07
C LEU A 496 -13.64 2.63 -16.36
N THR A 497 -13.88 2.49 -15.11
CA THR A 497 -13.71 1.20 -14.47
C THR A 497 -14.62 0.19 -15.19
N GLY A 498 -14.21 -0.18 -16.36
CA GLY A 498 -14.49 -1.47 -16.89
C GLY A 498 -13.95 -2.47 -15.90
N GLN A 499 -14.64 -2.66 -14.79
CA GLN A 499 -14.58 -3.93 -14.11
C GLN A 499 -15.09 -4.93 -15.14
N PHE A 500 -14.17 -5.58 -15.80
CA PHE A 500 -14.43 -6.86 -16.41
C PHE A 500 -14.67 -7.81 -15.23
N ASP A 501 -15.91 -7.96 -14.80
CA ASP A 501 -16.32 -9.07 -13.96
C ASP A 501 -16.29 -10.32 -14.83
N GLY A 502 -15.08 -10.83 -15.14
CA GLY A 502 -14.83 -12.16 -15.62
C GLY A 502 -15.63 -12.74 -16.81
N TYR A 503 -16.40 -11.91 -17.52
CA TYR A 503 -17.17 -12.34 -18.67
C TYR A 503 -16.84 -11.49 -19.88
N ILE A 504 -16.13 -12.06 -20.85
CA ILE A 504 -16.19 -11.62 -22.23
C ILE A 504 -17.40 -12.33 -22.82
N GLU A 505 -18.52 -11.62 -22.95
CA GLU A 505 -19.63 -12.10 -23.77
C GLU A 505 -19.18 -11.98 -25.24
N VAL A 506 -18.84 -13.12 -25.82
CA VAL A 506 -18.48 -13.20 -27.24
C VAL A 506 -19.77 -13.37 -28.00
N GLU A 507 -20.36 -12.25 -28.47
CA GLU A 507 -21.36 -12.27 -29.52
C GLU A 507 -20.64 -12.30 -30.88
N ASP A 508 -21.02 -13.20 -31.74
CA ASP A 508 -20.68 -13.59 -33.12
C ASP A 508 -19.56 -12.86 -33.92
N GLU A 509 -18.95 -11.80 -33.45
CA GLU A 509 -17.80 -11.12 -34.07
C GLU A 509 -16.86 -10.54 -32.99
N ILE A 510 -15.70 -11.16 -32.77
CA ILE A 510 -14.65 -10.64 -31.90
C ILE A 510 -13.78 -9.68 -32.69
N PHE A 511 -13.94 -8.37 -32.48
CA PHE A 511 -12.96 -7.37 -32.88
C PHE A 511 -12.31 -6.79 -31.61
N LEU A 512 -11.08 -7.23 -31.31
CA LEU A 512 -10.23 -6.56 -30.32
C LEU A 512 -9.69 -5.28 -30.94
N ILE A 513 -10.44 -4.19 -30.79
CA ILE A 513 -9.92 -2.86 -31.04
C ILE A 513 -9.14 -2.47 -29.79
N GLY A 514 -7.83 -2.28 -29.94
CA GLY A 514 -6.94 -1.95 -28.81
C GLY A 514 -7.34 -0.62 -28.19
N PHE A 515 -7.64 -0.68 -26.93
CA PHE A 515 -7.72 0.48 -26.05
C PHE A 515 -6.31 0.79 -25.56
N GLY A 516 -5.95 2.05 -25.42
CA GLY A 516 -4.64 2.47 -24.92
C GLY A 516 -4.37 2.12 -23.45
N TYR A 517 -5.18 1.28 -22.83
CA TYR A 517 -4.97 0.65 -21.55
C TYR A 517 -5.61 -0.73 -21.57
N LEU A 518 -4.81 -1.74 -21.93
CA LEU A 518 -5.07 -3.11 -21.52
C LEU A 518 -4.41 -3.24 -20.15
N GLU A 519 -5.17 -2.97 -19.10
CA GLU A 519 -4.76 -3.37 -17.78
C GLU A 519 -4.72 -4.90 -17.72
N THR A 520 -3.64 -5.40 -17.16
CA THR A 520 -3.33 -6.80 -16.95
C THR A 520 -4.49 -7.54 -16.31
N PHE A 521 -5.01 -8.56 -16.99
CA PHE A 521 -5.91 -9.53 -16.38
C PHE A 521 -5.14 -10.30 -15.32
N THR A 522 -5.58 -10.23 -14.07
CA THR A 522 -5.05 -11.10 -13.04
C THR A 522 -5.68 -12.49 -13.14
N ALA A 523 -4.88 -13.51 -12.88
CA ALA A 523 -5.18 -14.93 -13.04
C ALA A 523 -6.34 -15.49 -12.20
N SER A 524 -7.06 -14.68 -11.45
CA SER A 524 -8.27 -15.09 -10.74
C SER A 524 -9.54 -15.01 -11.56
N GLU A 525 -9.45 -14.49 -12.79
CA GLU A 525 -10.59 -14.37 -13.69
C GLU A 525 -10.56 -15.54 -14.67
N THR A 526 -11.46 -16.50 -14.48
CA THR A 526 -11.62 -17.62 -15.38
C THR A 526 -12.18 -17.10 -16.70
N VAL A 527 -11.36 -17.06 -17.74
CA VAL A 527 -11.86 -16.89 -19.11
C VAL A 527 -12.48 -18.24 -19.50
N VAL A 528 -13.80 -18.33 -19.41
CA VAL A 528 -14.52 -19.48 -19.94
C VAL A 528 -14.66 -19.26 -21.44
N ILE A 529 -13.79 -19.90 -22.20
CA ILE A 529 -13.96 -20.04 -23.64
C ILE A 529 -14.96 -21.19 -23.83
N ASN A 530 -16.21 -20.89 -24.17
CA ASN A 530 -17.22 -21.90 -24.40
C ASN A 530 -16.94 -22.66 -25.71
N ASP A 531 -17.45 -23.90 -25.79
CA ASP A 531 -17.33 -24.83 -26.94
C ASP A 531 -17.78 -24.22 -28.30
N ASP A 532 -18.51 -23.10 -28.28
CA ASP A 532 -18.93 -22.37 -29.47
C ASP A 532 -17.77 -21.68 -30.23
N ILE A 533 -16.60 -21.52 -29.61
CA ILE A 533 -15.40 -21.00 -30.29
C ILE A 533 -14.82 -22.02 -31.26
N GLU A 534 -15.01 -23.32 -31.04
CA GLU A 534 -14.60 -24.36 -31.99
C GLU A 534 -15.36 -24.28 -33.34
N ALA A 535 -16.63 -23.86 -33.29
CA ALA A 535 -17.45 -23.72 -34.51
C ALA A 535 -17.14 -22.46 -35.32
N HIS A 536 -16.59 -21.43 -34.65
CA HIS A 536 -16.27 -20.13 -35.26
C HIS A 536 -14.77 -19.96 -35.55
N SER A 537 -13.91 -20.88 -35.15
CA SER A 537 -12.46 -20.81 -35.35
C SER A 537 -12.05 -20.74 -36.82
N GLU A 538 -12.81 -21.37 -37.73
CA GLU A 538 -12.53 -21.32 -39.17
C GLU A 538 -12.78 -19.91 -39.76
N THR A 539 -13.73 -19.15 -39.23
CA THR A 539 -14.03 -17.80 -39.68
C THR A 539 -13.25 -16.74 -38.90
N ALA A 540 -12.89 -17.02 -37.68
CA ALA A 540 -12.10 -16.11 -36.82
C ALA A 540 -10.60 -16.13 -37.15
N SER A 541 -10.07 -17.21 -37.72
CA SER A 541 -8.64 -17.33 -38.08
C SER A 541 -8.18 -16.29 -39.10
N ASP A 542 -9.09 -15.80 -39.95
CA ASP A 542 -8.76 -14.78 -40.95
C ASP A 542 -8.73 -13.35 -40.40
N ASN A 543 -9.25 -13.13 -39.18
CA ASN A 543 -9.45 -11.79 -38.63
C ASN A 543 -8.89 -11.55 -37.22
N ILE A 544 -8.38 -12.55 -36.54
CA ILE A 544 -7.74 -12.39 -35.22
C ILE A 544 -6.26 -12.10 -35.40
N ASN A 545 -5.84 -10.90 -35.02
CA ASN A 545 -4.43 -10.56 -34.98
C ASN A 545 -3.83 -11.10 -33.66
N PHE A 546 -3.22 -12.28 -33.74
CA PHE A 546 -2.59 -12.97 -32.60
C PHE A 546 -1.52 -12.15 -31.88
N TYR A 547 -0.92 -11.14 -32.53
CA TYR A 547 -0.02 -10.21 -31.88
C TYR A 547 -0.67 -9.41 -30.74
N SER A 548 -1.98 -9.19 -30.81
CA SER A 548 -2.74 -8.50 -29.74
C SER A 548 -3.01 -9.42 -28.55
N ILE A 549 -3.06 -10.73 -28.75
CA ILE A 549 -3.21 -11.73 -27.68
C ILE A 549 -1.86 -12.06 -27.05
N ALA A 550 -0.78 -12.10 -27.83
CA ALA A 550 0.57 -12.32 -27.33
C ALA A 550 1.10 -11.12 -26.50
N ALA A 551 0.57 -9.91 -26.74
CA ALA A 551 0.84 -8.74 -25.89
C ALA A 551 0.08 -8.76 -24.55
N MET A 552 -0.92 -9.64 -24.37
CA MET A 552 -1.45 -10.00 -23.06
C MET A 552 -0.41 -10.89 -22.40
N SER A 553 0.41 -10.33 -21.51
CA SER A 553 1.41 -11.11 -20.80
C SER A 553 0.74 -12.32 -20.15
N LEU A 554 1.14 -13.52 -20.53
CA LEU A 554 0.72 -14.77 -19.91
C LEU A 554 1.29 -14.94 -18.49
N GLY A 555 1.99 -13.92 -18.01
CA GLY A 555 2.48 -13.84 -16.63
C GLY A 555 1.32 -13.80 -15.64
N GLY A 556 0.94 -14.97 -15.12
CA GLY A 556 -0.10 -15.09 -14.10
C GLY A 556 -1.30 -15.95 -14.47
N VAL A 557 -1.30 -16.61 -15.62
CA VAL A 557 -2.34 -17.60 -15.96
C VAL A 557 -2.05 -18.89 -15.19
N SER A 558 -2.97 -19.30 -14.31
CA SER A 558 -2.85 -20.58 -13.59
C SER A 558 -2.97 -21.77 -14.57
N ASP A 559 -2.42 -22.93 -14.18
CA ASP A 559 -2.27 -24.20 -14.96
C ASP A 559 -3.54 -24.77 -15.63
N SER A 560 -4.63 -24.01 -15.70
CA SER A 560 -5.94 -24.49 -16.17
C SER A 560 -6.44 -23.87 -17.48
N VAL A 561 -5.62 -23.09 -18.18
CA VAL A 561 -6.00 -22.54 -19.50
C VAL A 561 -5.56 -23.49 -20.60
N THR A 562 -6.52 -24.16 -21.24
CA THR A 562 -6.28 -24.94 -22.44
C THR A 562 -6.57 -24.04 -23.64
N ILE A 563 -5.53 -23.66 -24.37
CA ILE A 563 -5.67 -22.93 -25.64
C ILE A 563 -5.57 -23.95 -26.77
N LEU A 564 -6.69 -24.20 -27.45
CA LEU A 564 -6.71 -24.99 -28.68
C LEU A 564 -6.41 -24.08 -29.87
N LEU A 565 -5.25 -24.27 -30.48
CA LEU A 565 -4.84 -23.51 -31.66
C LEU A 565 -4.91 -24.45 -32.88
N GLN A 566 -5.75 -24.09 -33.84
CA GLN A 566 -5.70 -24.70 -35.19
C GLN A 566 -4.99 -23.69 -36.11
N GLY A 567 -3.74 -23.95 -36.46
CA GLY A 567 -2.95 -23.17 -37.41
C GLY A 567 -1.45 -23.13 -37.11
N GLU A 568 -0.63 -23.00 -38.15
CA GLU A 568 0.83 -22.93 -38.06
C GLU A 568 1.29 -21.50 -37.66
N LEU A 569 1.23 -21.14 -36.37
CA LEU A 569 1.81 -19.88 -35.90
C LEU A 569 2.64 -20.09 -34.63
N PRO A 570 3.86 -19.53 -34.55
CA PRO A 570 4.71 -19.63 -33.35
C PRO A 570 4.14 -18.78 -32.20
N ILE A 571 4.05 -19.35 -31.03
CA ILE A 571 3.72 -18.62 -29.79
C ILE A 571 5.02 -18.40 -29.03
N LEU A 572 5.31 -17.14 -28.71
CA LEU A 572 6.43 -16.77 -27.84
C LEU A 572 6.03 -16.93 -26.38
N CYS A 573 6.74 -17.78 -25.65
CA CYS A 573 6.67 -17.86 -24.18
C CYS A 573 8.01 -17.43 -23.59
N GLU A 574 7.98 -16.64 -22.52
CA GLU A 574 9.19 -16.11 -21.85
C GLU A 574 10.08 -17.18 -21.17
N ASP A 575 9.59 -18.41 -20.98
CA ASP A 575 10.29 -19.45 -20.17
C ASP A 575 10.84 -20.65 -20.96
N GLU A 576 11.12 -20.53 -22.25
CA GLU A 576 11.70 -21.61 -23.09
C GLU A 576 10.95 -22.95 -23.07
N GLU A 577 9.69 -22.99 -22.64
CA GLU A 577 8.88 -24.20 -22.70
C GLU A 577 8.10 -24.29 -24.01
N TYR A 578 7.99 -25.51 -24.54
CA TYR A 578 7.32 -25.79 -25.81
C TYR A 578 5.87 -26.21 -25.57
N LEU A 579 4.95 -25.66 -26.34
CA LEU A 579 3.60 -26.22 -26.47
C LEU A 579 3.62 -27.36 -27.50
N LEU A 580 2.97 -28.48 -27.16
CA LEU A 580 2.77 -29.61 -28.07
C LEU A 580 1.42 -29.47 -28.76
N THR A 581 1.38 -29.74 -30.07
CA THR A 581 0.13 -29.89 -30.80
C THR A 581 -0.42 -31.31 -30.56
N GLU A 582 -1.69 -31.59 -30.94
CA GLU A 582 -2.30 -32.92 -30.84
C GLU A 582 -1.49 -34.04 -31.52
N ASP A 583 -0.60 -33.70 -32.46
CA ASP A 583 0.27 -34.63 -33.17
C ASP A 583 1.69 -34.74 -32.59
N ASP A 584 1.92 -34.34 -31.33
CA ASP A 584 3.23 -34.35 -30.65
C ASP A 584 4.34 -33.56 -31.38
N GLN A 585 4.00 -32.56 -32.18
CA GLN A 585 4.97 -31.67 -32.81
C GLN A 585 5.30 -30.48 -31.90
N ARG A 586 6.59 -30.22 -31.73
CA ARG A 586 7.07 -29.04 -30.96
C ARG A 586 6.83 -27.77 -31.75
N LEU A 587 6.15 -26.80 -31.13
CA LEU A 587 6.13 -25.44 -31.61
C LEU A 587 7.43 -24.75 -31.16
N LEU A 588 8.20 -24.25 -32.11
CA LEU A 588 9.41 -23.47 -31.82
C LEU A 588 9.00 -22.08 -31.36
N THR A 589 9.52 -21.66 -30.21
CA THR A 589 9.48 -20.27 -29.78
C THR A 589 10.73 -19.58 -30.30
N GLU A 590 10.58 -18.48 -31.05
CA GLU A 590 11.66 -17.53 -31.34
C GLU A 590 11.62 -16.38 -30.34
#